data_79cdc2bdea3c16c0f511fc22525c8949
#
_entry.id   79cdc2bdea3c16c0f511fc22525c8949
#
_cell.length_a   1.000
_cell.length_b   1.000
_cell.length_c   1.000
_cell.angle_alpha   90.00
_cell.angle_beta   90.00
_cell.angle_gamma   90.00
#
_symmetry.space_group_name_H-M   'P 1'
#
loop_
_entity.id
_entity.type
_entity.pdbx_description
1 polymer ?
#
loop_
_entity_poly.entity_id
_entity_poly.type
_entity_poly.pdbx_seq_one_letter_code
_entity_poly.pdbx_strand_id
1 'polypeptide(L)'
;TRIYWKKQVNVDFHTQDPDFDSYMKWVSFQPFLRRLFGCSFLPHHDYGRGGRGWRDLWQDCLSLLLMNPQNVGAMIEKNYGGVRIDGTNATIIGDGDGNFIADRNGIARVWMDHALWPLITTSLYINQTGDIEILKKQVPYFKDAQTMRGTEIDTLWNDAYGNKQRTEDGQVYTGSVLEHILIQQLAAF
;
A
#
# COMPACT_ATOMS: atom_id res chain seq x y z
N THR A 1 21.84 5.53 20.41
CA THR A 1 21.33 5.76 19.03
C THR A 1 22.19 5.03 17.98
N ARG A 2 23.54 5.27 17.92
CA ARG A 2 24.43 4.65 16.92
C ARG A 2 24.44 3.11 17.00
N ILE A 3 24.47 2.55 18.23
CA ILE A 3 24.45 1.09 18.46
C ILE A 3 23.12 0.47 17.99
N TYR A 4 22.02 1.15 18.24
CA TYR A 4 20.69 0.73 17.77
C TYR A 4 20.67 0.58 16.24
N TRP A 5 21.09 1.60 15.50
CA TRP A 5 21.09 1.57 14.04
C TRP A 5 22.04 0.53 13.46
N LYS A 6 23.19 0.30 14.07
CA LYS A 6 24.11 -0.78 13.67
C LYS A 6 23.50 -2.18 13.82
N LYS A 7 22.56 -2.36 14.76
CA LYS A 7 21.84 -3.63 14.92
C LYS A 7 20.71 -3.78 13.94
N GLN A 8 20.10 -2.68 13.50
CA GLN A 8 18.99 -2.71 12.54
C GLN A 8 19.50 -2.88 11.11
N VAL A 9 20.53 -2.13 10.73
CA VAL A 9 21.18 -2.24 9.42
C VAL A 9 22.37 -3.16 9.55
N ASN A 10 22.16 -4.45 9.32
CA ASN A 10 23.15 -5.50 9.51
C ASN A 10 23.80 -5.99 8.20
N VAL A 11 23.76 -5.17 7.17
CA VAL A 11 24.42 -5.42 5.89
C VAL A 11 25.62 -4.49 5.76
N ASP A 12 26.81 -5.05 5.61
CA ASP A 12 28.04 -4.31 5.35
C ASP A 12 28.59 -4.69 3.97
N PHE A 13 29.09 -3.69 3.25
CA PHE A 13 29.75 -3.86 1.94
C PHE A 13 31.25 -3.63 2.10
N HIS A 14 32.05 -4.47 1.44
CA HIS A 14 33.50 -4.41 1.44
C HIS A 14 34.02 -4.63 0.02
N THR A 15 34.04 -3.57 -0.78
CA THR A 15 34.31 -3.64 -2.23
C THR A 15 35.65 -3.06 -2.65
N GLN A 16 36.55 -2.67 -1.73
CA GLN A 16 37.76 -1.91 -1.98
C GLN A 16 37.55 -0.46 -2.47
N ASP A 17 36.32 -0.05 -2.65
CA ASP A 17 35.90 1.32 -2.95
C ASP A 17 35.22 1.92 -1.69
N PRO A 18 35.91 2.77 -0.91
CA PRO A 18 35.33 3.33 0.31
C PRO A 18 34.12 4.23 0.08
N ASP A 19 34.04 4.88 -1.07
CA ASP A 19 32.96 5.78 -1.39
C ASP A 19 31.69 4.95 -1.73
N PHE A 20 31.84 3.89 -2.50
CA PHE A 20 30.78 2.93 -2.76
C PHE A 20 30.30 2.25 -1.47
N ASP A 21 31.18 1.78 -0.63
CA ASP A 21 30.84 1.13 0.64
C ASP A 21 30.09 2.09 1.57
N SER A 22 30.47 3.36 1.61
CA SER A 22 29.78 4.41 2.36
C SER A 22 28.40 4.71 1.80
N TYR A 23 28.27 4.78 0.48
CA TYR A 23 26.99 4.96 -0.20
C TYR A 23 26.03 3.77 0.06
N MET A 24 26.53 2.55 0.02
CA MET A 24 25.71 1.36 0.29
C MET A 24 25.23 1.27 1.75
N LYS A 25 25.92 1.86 2.70
CA LYS A 25 25.39 2.04 4.07
C LYS A 25 24.15 2.93 4.09
N TRP A 26 24.16 4.01 3.31
CA TRP A 26 23.00 4.87 3.14
C TRP A 26 21.86 4.12 2.46
N VAL A 27 22.12 3.40 1.37
CA VAL A 27 21.13 2.59 0.67
C VAL A 27 20.47 1.56 1.60
N SER A 28 21.28 0.85 2.39
CA SER A 28 20.78 -0.15 3.36
C SER A 28 19.94 0.44 4.49
N PHE A 29 20.09 1.73 4.76
CA PHE A 29 19.29 2.44 5.75
C PHE A 29 17.92 2.89 5.23
N GLN A 30 17.75 3.08 3.91
CA GLN A 30 16.51 3.58 3.30
C GLN A 30 15.25 2.78 3.65
N PRO A 31 15.25 1.43 3.68
CA PRO A 31 14.06 0.66 4.03
C PRO A 31 13.49 1.00 5.41
N PHE A 32 14.34 1.33 6.37
CA PHE A 32 13.89 1.75 7.71
C PHE A 32 13.19 3.12 7.66
N LEU A 33 13.70 4.04 6.86
CA LEU A 33 13.05 5.33 6.63
C LEU A 33 11.71 5.16 5.93
N ARG A 34 11.60 4.22 4.99
CA ARG A 34 10.35 3.89 4.30
C ARG A 34 9.27 3.39 5.25
N ARG A 35 9.64 2.61 6.27
CA ARG A 35 8.69 2.18 7.31
C ARG A 35 8.11 3.36 8.08
N LEU A 36 8.94 4.38 8.36
CA LEU A 36 8.54 5.53 9.16
C LEU A 36 7.79 6.59 8.35
N PHE A 37 8.27 6.87 7.14
CA PHE A 37 7.84 8.01 6.35
C PHE A 37 7.21 7.64 5.00
N GLY A 38 7.39 6.40 4.54
CA GLY A 38 7.08 5.97 3.18
C GLY A 38 8.10 6.45 2.15
N CYS A 39 8.00 5.95 0.91
CA CYS A 39 8.96 6.28 -0.13
C CYS A 39 8.70 7.61 -0.82
N SER A 40 7.46 8.06 -0.85
CA SER A 40 7.12 9.27 -1.58
C SER A 40 7.51 10.55 -0.85
N PHE A 41 7.73 10.51 0.46
CA PHE A 41 8.02 11.69 1.27
C PHE A 41 7.19 12.91 0.83
N LEU A 42 5.91 12.67 0.52
CA LEU A 42 5.03 13.74 0.07
C LEU A 42 4.91 14.76 1.20
N PRO A 43 5.54 15.92 1.08
CA PRO A 43 5.51 16.90 2.15
C PRO A 43 4.11 17.45 2.30
N HIS A 44 3.67 17.62 3.52
CA HIS A 44 2.37 18.18 3.83
C HIS A 44 2.10 19.51 3.13
N HIS A 45 3.13 20.31 2.97
CA HIS A 45 3.01 21.65 2.37
C HIS A 45 2.76 21.64 0.87
N ASP A 46 3.24 20.63 0.13
CA ASP A 46 3.08 20.60 -1.35
C ASP A 46 1.64 20.23 -1.76
N TYR A 47 0.98 19.41 -0.95
CA TYR A 47 -0.34 18.87 -1.29
C TYR A 47 -1.39 19.13 -0.20
N GLY A 48 -1.01 19.74 0.91
CA GLY A 48 -1.88 20.11 2.01
C GLY A 48 -2.47 18.95 2.81
N ARG A 49 -2.15 17.69 2.49
CA ARG A 49 -2.77 16.50 3.09
C ARG A 49 -1.77 15.45 3.56
N GLY A 50 -0.52 15.51 3.14
CA GLY A 50 0.43 14.42 3.38
C GLY A 50 -0.02 13.09 2.74
N GLY A 51 0.57 12.00 3.17
CA GLY A 51 0.17 10.66 2.75
C GLY A 51 1.10 10.01 1.74
N ARG A 52 0.75 8.80 1.33
CA ARG A 52 1.50 7.97 0.39
C ARG A 52 0.66 7.70 -0.85
N GLY A 53 1.30 7.62 -2.01
CA GLY A 53 0.65 7.12 -3.22
C GLY A 53 0.36 5.62 -3.11
N TRP A 54 -0.62 5.13 -3.86
CA TRP A 54 -0.96 3.71 -3.88
C TRP A 54 0.21 2.83 -4.28
N ARG A 55 0.89 3.18 -5.37
CA ARG A 55 2.09 2.48 -5.84
C ARG A 55 3.18 2.46 -4.77
N ASP A 56 3.45 3.61 -4.17
CA ASP A 56 4.51 3.81 -3.19
C ASP A 56 4.32 2.92 -1.96
N LEU A 57 3.08 2.73 -1.52
CA LEU A 57 2.72 1.87 -0.41
C LEU A 57 3.19 0.41 -0.62
N TRP A 58 2.97 -0.12 -1.82
CA TRP A 58 3.37 -1.48 -2.17
C TRP A 58 4.87 -1.60 -2.38
N GLN A 59 5.51 -0.61 -2.98
CA GLN A 59 6.97 -0.55 -3.14
C GLN A 59 7.68 -0.43 -1.78
N ASP A 60 7.09 0.27 -0.82
CA ASP A 60 7.60 0.28 0.55
C ASP A 60 7.62 -1.13 1.15
N CYS A 61 6.54 -1.89 0.98
CA CYS A 61 6.49 -3.28 1.43
C CYS A 61 7.57 -4.15 0.78
N LEU A 62 7.86 -3.98 -0.52
CA LEU A 62 8.94 -4.70 -1.20
C LEU A 62 10.31 -4.44 -0.57
N SER A 63 10.63 -3.18 -0.30
CA SER A 63 11.89 -2.82 0.38
C SER A 63 11.98 -3.45 1.76
N LEU A 64 10.87 -3.43 2.49
CA LEU A 64 10.81 -3.96 3.85
C LEU A 64 10.91 -5.49 3.88
N LEU A 65 10.36 -6.20 2.91
CA LEU A 65 10.50 -7.64 2.80
C LEU A 65 11.97 -8.07 2.77
N LEU A 66 12.83 -7.31 2.12
CA LEU A 66 14.25 -7.61 2.01
C LEU A 66 15.05 -7.22 3.26
N MET A 67 14.76 -6.07 3.85
CA MET A 67 15.64 -5.43 4.83
C MET A 67 15.07 -5.39 6.25
N ASN A 68 13.75 -5.41 6.40
CA ASN A 68 13.06 -5.35 7.70
C ASN A 68 11.67 -5.98 7.60
N PRO A 69 11.57 -7.33 7.47
CA PRO A 69 10.32 -8.02 7.12
C PRO A 69 9.28 -8.07 8.23
N GLN A 70 9.62 -7.64 9.43
CA GLN A 70 8.71 -7.68 10.57
C GLN A 70 7.38 -6.97 10.25
N ASN A 71 6.26 -7.66 10.47
CA ASN A 71 4.90 -7.15 10.27
C ASN A 71 4.52 -6.77 8.83
N VAL A 72 5.32 -7.11 7.83
CA VAL A 72 4.99 -6.76 6.43
C VAL A 72 3.72 -7.47 5.96
N GLY A 73 3.47 -8.70 6.38
CA GLY A 73 2.21 -9.40 6.08
C GLY A 73 0.97 -8.64 6.55
N ALA A 74 1.00 -8.11 7.77
CA ALA A 74 -0.09 -7.27 8.29
C ALA A 74 -0.23 -5.94 7.54
N MET A 75 0.87 -5.37 7.05
CA MET A 75 0.82 -4.18 6.19
C MET A 75 0.15 -4.50 4.85
N ILE A 76 0.54 -5.61 4.21
CA ILE A 76 -0.06 -6.08 2.95
C ILE A 76 -1.57 -6.30 3.12
N GLU A 77 -1.99 -7.01 4.16
CA GLU A 77 -3.41 -7.24 4.47
C GLU A 77 -4.18 -5.93 4.56
N LYS A 78 -3.70 -4.97 5.35
CA LYS A 78 -4.33 -3.65 5.50
C LYS A 78 -4.38 -2.85 4.20
N ASN A 79 -3.35 -2.97 3.36
CA ASN A 79 -3.26 -2.24 2.11
C ASN A 79 -4.37 -2.62 1.12
N TYR A 80 -4.83 -3.88 1.14
CA TYR A 80 -5.97 -4.30 0.32
C TYR A 80 -7.28 -3.59 0.69
N GLY A 81 -7.41 -3.07 1.89
CA GLY A 81 -8.56 -2.27 2.31
C GLY A 81 -8.77 -0.97 1.51
N GLY A 82 -7.86 -0.62 0.62
CA GLY A 82 -8.01 0.49 -0.32
C GLY A 82 -8.54 0.10 -1.70
N VAL A 83 -8.83 -1.17 -1.94
CA VAL A 83 -9.39 -1.66 -3.21
C VAL A 83 -10.91 -1.52 -3.19
N ARG A 84 -11.50 -0.99 -4.28
CA ARG A 84 -12.96 -0.93 -4.46
C ARG A 84 -13.49 -2.23 -5.06
N ILE A 85 -14.78 -2.45 -4.89
CA ILE A 85 -15.46 -3.66 -5.39
C ILE A 85 -15.43 -3.79 -6.92
N ASP A 86 -15.17 -2.71 -7.65
CA ASP A 86 -15.00 -2.71 -9.11
C ASP A 86 -13.54 -2.95 -9.55
N GLY A 87 -12.64 -3.22 -8.60
CA GLY A 87 -11.22 -3.48 -8.86
C GLY A 87 -10.35 -2.22 -8.98
N THR A 88 -10.94 -1.04 -8.93
CA THR A 88 -10.16 0.21 -8.81
C THR A 88 -9.67 0.38 -7.37
N ASN A 89 -8.87 1.38 -7.09
CA ASN A 89 -8.32 1.62 -5.77
C ASN A 89 -8.26 3.09 -5.41
N ALA A 90 -8.18 3.37 -4.12
CA ALA A 90 -7.82 4.68 -3.61
C ALA A 90 -6.40 5.05 -4.05
N THR A 91 -6.17 6.28 -4.47
CA THR A 91 -4.87 6.72 -5.00
C THR A 91 -3.92 7.27 -3.94
N ILE A 92 -4.45 7.69 -2.80
CA ILE A 92 -3.68 8.26 -1.69
C ILE A 92 -4.13 7.64 -0.38
N ILE A 93 -3.15 7.39 0.49
CA ILE A 93 -3.34 6.95 1.86
C ILE A 93 -3.07 8.13 2.77
N GLY A 94 -4.03 8.43 3.63
CA GLY A 94 -3.93 9.51 4.61
C GLY A 94 -3.02 9.19 5.79
N ASP A 95 -3.11 10.00 6.83
CA ASP A 95 -2.20 10.02 7.99
C ASP A 95 -2.28 8.78 8.91
N GLY A 96 -3.21 7.89 8.69
CA GLY A 96 -3.40 6.69 9.51
C GLY A 96 -3.49 5.41 8.70
N ASP A 97 -3.20 4.28 9.34
CA ASP A 97 -3.37 2.96 8.78
C ASP A 97 -4.82 2.76 8.31
N GLY A 98 -5.01 2.49 7.01
CA GLY A 98 -6.33 2.25 6.44
C GLY A 98 -7.16 3.52 6.18
N ASN A 99 -6.60 4.69 6.35
CA ASN A 99 -7.25 5.93 5.99
C ASN A 99 -7.03 6.28 4.52
N PHE A 100 -7.78 5.63 3.64
CA PHE A 100 -7.65 5.79 2.20
C PHE A 100 -8.42 7.03 1.70
N ILE A 101 -7.79 7.76 0.78
CA ILE A 101 -8.37 8.92 0.09
C ILE A 101 -8.37 8.62 -1.40
N ALA A 102 -9.50 8.77 -2.05
CA ALA A 102 -9.67 8.40 -3.46
C ALA A 102 -8.74 9.16 -4.40
N ASP A 103 -8.73 10.48 -4.30
CA ASP A 103 -7.81 11.34 -5.06
C ASP A 103 -7.68 12.71 -4.39
N ARG A 104 -6.57 13.42 -4.70
CA ARG A 104 -6.35 14.80 -4.24
C ARG A 104 -7.37 15.77 -4.80
N ASN A 105 -7.82 15.53 -6.04
CA ASN A 105 -8.63 16.44 -6.82
C ASN A 105 -10.06 15.92 -7.01
N GLY A 106 -10.43 14.84 -6.30
CA GLY A 106 -11.72 14.19 -6.49
C GLY A 106 -11.87 13.51 -7.87
N ILE A 107 -10.76 13.25 -8.55
CA ILE A 107 -10.74 12.59 -9.86
C ILE A 107 -10.20 11.19 -9.68
N ALA A 108 -11.02 10.18 -9.91
CA ALA A 108 -10.54 8.81 -9.95
C ALA A 108 -9.64 8.60 -11.17
N ARG A 109 -8.54 7.95 -10.93
CA ARG A 109 -7.60 7.57 -11.97
C ARG A 109 -7.41 6.08 -11.93
N VAL A 110 -7.64 5.43 -13.06
CA VAL A 110 -7.29 4.02 -13.24
C VAL A 110 -5.89 3.97 -13.83
N TRP A 111 -4.94 3.50 -13.02
CA TRP A 111 -3.56 3.29 -13.43
C TRP A 111 -3.33 1.80 -13.59
N MET A 112 -2.88 1.36 -14.76
CA MET A 112 -2.70 -0.06 -15.05
C MET A 112 -1.75 -0.76 -14.06
N ASP A 113 -0.70 -0.07 -13.63
CA ASP A 113 0.28 -0.62 -12.68
C ASP A 113 -0.22 -0.67 -11.23
N HIS A 114 -1.35 -0.06 -10.92
CA HIS A 114 -1.94 -0.12 -9.58
C HIS A 114 -2.45 -1.52 -9.21
N ALA A 115 -2.84 -2.33 -10.17
CA ALA A 115 -3.17 -3.73 -9.94
C ALA A 115 -1.91 -4.63 -9.89
N LEU A 116 -0.86 -4.25 -10.61
CA LEU A 116 0.35 -5.04 -10.71
C LEU A 116 1.16 -5.05 -9.40
N TRP A 117 1.32 -3.89 -8.76
CA TRP A 117 2.12 -3.76 -7.55
C TRP A 117 1.60 -4.59 -6.38
N PRO A 118 0.30 -4.63 -6.07
CA PRO A 118 -0.27 -5.54 -5.07
C PRO A 118 0.06 -7.01 -5.34
N LEU A 119 -0.11 -7.45 -6.58
CA LEU A 119 0.16 -8.83 -6.99
C LEU A 119 1.63 -9.19 -6.81
N ILE A 120 2.56 -8.38 -7.31
CA ILE A 120 4.01 -8.62 -7.19
C ILE A 120 4.43 -8.67 -5.73
N THR A 121 3.98 -7.69 -4.93
CA THR A 121 4.35 -7.60 -3.52
C THR A 121 3.85 -8.79 -2.72
N THR A 122 2.60 -9.19 -2.93
CA THR A 122 2.02 -10.35 -2.25
C THR A 122 2.69 -11.65 -2.69
N SER A 123 2.98 -11.81 -3.98
CA SER A 123 3.72 -12.96 -4.49
C SER A 123 5.11 -13.08 -3.88
N LEU A 124 5.84 -11.99 -3.79
CA LEU A 124 7.17 -11.97 -3.14
C LEU A 124 7.09 -12.28 -1.65
N TYR A 125 6.08 -11.73 -0.96
CA TYR A 125 5.83 -12.07 0.44
C TYR A 125 5.62 -13.57 0.64
N ILE A 126 4.73 -14.17 -0.15
CA ILE A 126 4.45 -15.62 -0.07
C ILE A 126 5.70 -16.44 -0.40
N ASN A 127 6.43 -16.08 -1.46
CA ASN A 127 7.66 -16.78 -1.84
C ASN A 127 8.73 -16.72 -0.76
N GLN A 128 8.82 -15.63 -0.03
CA GLN A 128 9.81 -15.43 1.02
C GLN A 128 9.43 -16.10 2.34
N THR A 129 8.14 -16.12 2.68
CA THR A 129 7.66 -16.55 3.99
C THR A 129 7.00 -17.93 3.99
N GLY A 130 6.48 -18.37 2.84
CA GLY A 130 5.61 -19.54 2.72
C GLY A 130 4.17 -19.31 3.22
N ASP A 131 3.83 -18.11 3.67
CA ASP A 131 2.51 -17.76 4.21
C ASP A 131 1.46 -17.61 3.11
N ILE A 132 0.95 -18.72 2.61
CA ILE A 132 -0.15 -18.74 1.63
C ILE A 132 -1.51 -18.39 2.27
N GLU A 133 -1.63 -18.49 3.58
CA GLU A 133 -2.88 -18.21 4.30
C GLU A 133 -3.26 -16.73 4.24
N ILE A 134 -2.31 -15.85 3.94
CA ILE A 134 -2.59 -14.44 3.68
C ILE A 134 -3.66 -14.26 2.59
N LEU A 135 -3.71 -15.14 1.59
CA LEU A 135 -4.69 -15.07 0.51
C LEU A 135 -6.14 -15.28 0.97
N LYS A 136 -6.35 -15.92 2.11
CA LYS A 136 -7.68 -16.20 2.70
C LYS A 136 -8.15 -15.11 3.67
N LYS A 137 -7.26 -14.17 4.04
CA LYS A 137 -7.60 -13.08 4.97
C LYS A 137 -8.72 -12.24 4.42
N GLN A 138 -9.73 -11.98 5.27
CA GLN A 138 -10.89 -11.18 4.91
C GLN A 138 -10.60 -9.70 5.12
N VAL A 139 -10.76 -8.93 4.06
CA VAL A 139 -10.47 -7.49 4.04
C VAL A 139 -11.71 -6.75 3.53
N PRO A 140 -12.11 -5.62 4.15
CA PRO A 140 -13.20 -4.81 3.64
C PRO A 140 -12.82 -4.12 2.33
N TYR A 141 -13.77 -3.96 1.43
CA TYR A 141 -13.61 -3.14 0.25
C TYR A 141 -13.76 -1.65 0.58
N PHE A 142 -12.95 -0.84 -0.08
CA PHE A 142 -13.03 0.61 0.00
C PHE A 142 -14.27 1.15 -0.74
N LYS A 143 -14.87 2.20 -0.21
CA LYS A 143 -15.96 2.93 -0.84
C LYS A 143 -15.79 4.43 -0.64
N ASP A 144 -16.03 5.18 -1.69
CA ASP A 144 -16.12 6.64 -1.69
C ASP A 144 -17.19 7.09 -2.69
N ALA A 145 -17.26 8.38 -2.97
CA ALA A 145 -18.20 8.94 -3.94
C ALA A 145 -17.99 8.45 -5.39
N GLN A 146 -16.89 7.76 -5.66
CA GLN A 146 -16.58 7.36 -7.03
C GLN A 146 -17.26 6.05 -7.40
N THR A 147 -17.78 5.97 -8.61
CA THR A 147 -18.47 4.83 -9.17
C THR A 147 -17.93 4.49 -10.56
N MET A 148 -18.30 3.33 -11.08
CA MET A 148 -18.02 2.92 -12.47
C MET A 148 -16.58 3.21 -12.91
N ARG A 149 -15.62 2.68 -12.18
CA ARG A 149 -14.17 2.90 -12.45
C ARG A 149 -13.75 4.38 -12.41
N GLY A 150 -14.48 5.17 -11.63
CA GLY A 150 -14.18 6.59 -11.45
C GLY A 150 -14.61 7.48 -12.62
N THR A 151 -15.41 6.98 -13.54
CA THR A 151 -15.99 7.79 -14.61
C THR A 151 -17.19 8.61 -14.15
N GLU A 152 -17.81 8.21 -13.06
CA GLU A 152 -18.97 8.87 -12.48
C GLU A 152 -18.78 9.14 -10.99
N ILE A 153 -19.51 10.10 -10.47
CA ILE A 153 -19.55 10.42 -9.04
C ILE A 153 -20.97 10.15 -8.52
N ASP A 154 -21.04 9.39 -7.43
CA ASP A 154 -22.26 9.21 -6.66
C ASP A 154 -22.58 10.49 -5.88
N THR A 155 -23.49 11.28 -6.37
CA THR A 155 -23.88 12.55 -5.75
C THR A 155 -24.66 12.39 -4.44
N LEU A 156 -25.12 11.17 -4.13
CA LEU A 156 -25.83 10.86 -2.89
C LEU A 156 -24.87 10.40 -1.79
N TRP A 157 -23.65 10.04 -2.15
CA TRP A 157 -22.67 9.63 -1.17
C TRP A 157 -22.23 10.81 -0.29
N ASN A 158 -22.03 10.54 1.00
CA ASN A 158 -21.47 11.50 1.93
C ASN A 158 -20.66 10.76 3.01
N ASP A 159 -19.85 11.51 3.78
CA ASP A 159 -18.93 10.96 4.78
C ASP A 159 -19.60 10.14 5.89
N ALA A 160 -20.92 10.31 6.11
CA ALA A 160 -21.66 9.52 7.07
C ALA A 160 -21.76 8.02 6.70
N TYR A 161 -21.61 7.69 5.42
CA TYR A 161 -21.55 6.29 4.97
C TYR A 161 -20.22 5.62 5.34
N GLY A 162 -19.21 6.39 5.70
CA GLY A 162 -17.87 5.90 5.92
C GLY A 162 -17.17 5.50 4.62
N ASN A 163 -15.99 4.89 4.74
CA ASN A 163 -15.14 4.53 3.59
C ASN A 163 -15.12 3.03 3.29
N LYS A 164 -16.12 2.28 3.74
CA LYS A 164 -16.21 0.82 3.52
C LYS A 164 -17.46 0.47 2.76
N GLN A 165 -17.30 -0.42 1.78
CA GLN A 165 -18.43 -1.01 1.08
C GLN A 165 -19.35 -1.74 2.08
N ARG A 166 -20.65 -1.60 1.91
CA ARG A 166 -21.67 -2.28 2.72
C ARG A 166 -22.60 -3.10 1.85
N THR A 167 -23.17 -4.13 2.47
CA THR A 167 -24.27 -4.93 1.93
C THR A 167 -25.59 -4.18 2.05
N GLU A 168 -26.66 -4.68 1.47
CA GLU A 168 -27.99 -4.08 1.54
C GLU A 168 -28.52 -4.00 2.98
N ASP A 169 -28.16 -4.94 3.83
CA ASP A 169 -28.49 -4.96 5.26
C ASP A 169 -27.54 -4.12 6.14
N GLY A 170 -26.64 -3.35 5.51
CA GLY A 170 -25.77 -2.40 6.18
C GLY A 170 -24.49 -2.96 6.80
N GLN A 171 -24.24 -4.27 6.67
CA GLN A 171 -23.01 -4.88 7.15
C GLN A 171 -21.82 -4.50 6.28
N VAL A 172 -20.61 -4.47 6.85
CA VAL A 172 -19.39 -4.23 6.07
C VAL A 172 -19.16 -5.42 5.15
N TYR A 173 -19.06 -5.14 3.85
CA TYR A 173 -18.76 -6.16 2.85
C TYR A 173 -17.26 -6.44 2.82
N THR A 174 -16.88 -7.70 2.93
CA THR A 174 -15.49 -8.17 2.89
C THR A 174 -15.30 -9.23 1.83
N GLY A 175 -14.08 -9.33 1.34
CA GLY A 175 -13.63 -10.42 0.49
C GLY A 175 -12.24 -10.86 0.89
N SER A 176 -11.80 -12.00 0.39
CA SER A 176 -10.44 -12.47 0.63
C SER A 176 -9.41 -11.61 -0.09
N VAL A 177 -8.17 -11.62 0.38
CA VAL A 177 -7.04 -10.98 -0.33
C VAL A 177 -6.94 -11.52 -1.77
N LEU A 178 -7.18 -12.81 -1.98
CA LEU A 178 -7.20 -13.39 -3.33
C LEU A 178 -8.27 -12.74 -4.23
N GLU A 179 -9.48 -12.53 -3.71
CA GLU A 179 -10.55 -11.84 -4.45
C GLU A 179 -10.16 -10.41 -4.80
N HIS A 180 -9.52 -9.68 -3.86
CA HIS A 180 -9.02 -8.33 -4.12
C HIS A 180 -7.96 -8.31 -5.25
N ILE A 181 -7.06 -9.28 -5.26
CA ILE A 181 -6.07 -9.43 -6.34
C ILE A 181 -6.77 -9.68 -7.68
N LEU A 182 -7.67 -10.66 -7.72
CA LEU A 182 -8.33 -11.06 -8.97
C LEU A 182 -9.16 -9.93 -9.57
N ILE A 183 -9.94 -9.23 -8.75
CA ILE A 183 -10.78 -8.13 -9.25
C ILE A 183 -9.95 -6.93 -9.72
N GLN A 184 -8.79 -6.65 -9.08
CA GLN A 184 -7.87 -5.63 -9.57
C GLN A 184 -7.26 -6.02 -10.93
N GLN A 185 -6.86 -7.28 -11.12
CA GLN A 185 -6.36 -7.74 -12.41
C GLN A 185 -7.43 -7.61 -13.50
N LEU A 186 -8.67 -8.04 -13.22
CA LEU A 186 -9.79 -7.91 -14.16
C LEU A 186 -10.13 -6.45 -14.49
N ALA A 187 -9.90 -5.53 -13.58
CA ALA A 187 -10.13 -4.10 -13.84
C ALA A 187 -9.03 -3.45 -14.66
N ALA A 188 -7.80 -3.99 -14.60
CA ALA A 188 -6.63 -3.46 -15.32
C ALA A 188 -6.56 -3.90 -16.78
N PHE A 189 -7.21 -5.01 -17.14
CA PHE A 189 -7.26 -5.60 -18.49
C PHE A 189 -8.65 -5.46 -19.11
#